data_e747a9f8991080740f2421cbcfeed800
#
_entry.id   e747a9f8991080740f2421cbcfeed800
#
_cell.length_a   1.000
_cell.length_b   1.000
_cell.length_c   1.000
_cell.angle_alpha   90.00
_cell.angle_beta   90.00
_cell.angle_gamma   90.00
#
_symmetry.space_group_name_H-M   'P 1'
#
loop_
_entity.id
_entity.type
_entity.pdbx_description
1 polymer ?
#
loop_
_entity_poly.entity_id
_entity_poly.type
_entity_poly.pdbx_seq_one_letter_code
_entity_poly.pdbx_strand_id
1 'polypeptide(L)'
;MNLEKNHPILYSFKRCPYAMRARMALYLTDTSCEHREVSLNDKPSSMLEASSKGTVPVLILNSGEIIDESIDIVNWVLQQNNVFNQSLESSQEIYTEEKIKLF
;
A
#
# COMPACT_ATOMS: atom_id res chain seq x y z
N MET A 1 -10.47 6.53 -23.05
CA MET A 1 -9.71 7.10 -21.95
C MET A 1 -10.11 6.49 -20.63
N ASN A 2 -9.16 5.99 -19.93
CA ASN A 2 -9.43 5.34 -18.67
C ASN A 2 -8.80 6.11 -17.52
N LEU A 3 -9.65 6.71 -16.72
CA LEU A 3 -9.18 7.42 -15.55
C LEU A 3 -8.58 6.48 -14.53
N GLU A 4 -9.02 5.24 -14.56
CA GLU A 4 -8.50 4.24 -13.61
C GLU A 4 -7.01 4.03 -13.74
N LYS A 5 -6.48 4.25 -14.93
CA LYS A 5 -5.05 4.08 -15.13
C LYS A 5 -4.22 5.12 -14.39
N ASN A 6 -4.87 6.14 -13.88
CA ASN A 6 -4.19 7.18 -13.13
C ASN A 6 -4.10 6.88 -11.64
N HIS A 7 -4.58 5.73 -11.22
CA HIS A 7 -4.57 5.33 -9.83
C HIS A 7 -3.83 4.02 -9.65
N PRO A 8 -3.01 3.91 -8.61
CA PRO A 8 -2.45 2.61 -8.26
C PRO A 8 -3.54 1.62 -7.93
N ILE A 9 -3.22 0.35 -8.07
CA ILE A 9 -4.14 -0.74 -7.76
C ILE A 9 -3.62 -1.48 -6.54
N LEU A 10 -4.46 -1.61 -5.52
CA LEU A 10 -4.09 -2.34 -4.32
C LEU A 10 -4.92 -3.61 -4.21
N TYR A 11 -4.26 -4.75 -4.27
CA TYR A 11 -4.88 -6.02 -3.95
C TYR A 11 -4.79 -6.24 -2.45
N SER A 12 -5.91 -6.51 -1.82
CA SER A 12 -5.99 -6.53 -0.37
C SER A 12 -6.96 -7.61 0.06
N PHE A 13 -6.80 -8.06 1.30
CA PHE A 13 -7.75 -8.98 1.92
C PHE A 13 -8.16 -8.36 3.24
N LYS A 14 -9.47 -8.27 3.43
CA LYS A 14 -10.05 -7.53 4.53
C LYS A 14 -9.45 -7.89 5.88
N ARG A 15 -9.20 -9.17 6.11
CA ARG A 15 -8.75 -9.65 7.43
C ARG A 15 -7.24 -9.77 7.55
N CYS A 16 -6.51 -9.47 6.52
CA CYS A 16 -5.06 -9.62 6.55
C CYS A 16 -4.42 -8.43 7.25
N PRO A 17 -3.68 -8.65 8.35
CA PRO A 17 -3.06 -7.53 9.07
C PRO A 17 -2.07 -6.76 8.21
N TYR A 18 -1.36 -7.43 7.35
CA TYR A 18 -0.39 -6.76 6.49
C TYR A 18 -1.10 -5.86 5.49
N ALA A 19 -2.19 -6.36 4.90
CA ALA A 19 -2.98 -5.54 3.99
C ALA A 19 -3.65 -4.38 4.73
N MET A 20 -4.01 -4.59 5.99
CA MET A 20 -4.60 -3.52 6.79
C MET A 20 -3.62 -2.37 6.99
N ARG A 21 -2.34 -2.68 7.20
CA ARG A 21 -1.34 -1.62 7.32
C ARG A 21 -1.28 -0.77 6.07
N ALA A 22 -1.27 -1.42 4.93
CA ALA A 22 -1.20 -0.72 3.65
C ALA A 22 -2.43 0.15 3.46
N ARG A 23 -3.62 -0.42 3.74
CA ARG A 23 -4.86 0.34 3.59
C ARG A 23 -4.88 1.54 4.52
N MET A 24 -4.42 1.35 5.76
CA MET A 24 -4.42 2.43 6.73
C MET A 24 -3.50 3.56 6.29
N ALA A 25 -2.32 3.22 5.79
CA ALA A 25 -1.38 4.25 5.33
C ALA A 25 -1.98 5.03 4.17
N LEU A 26 -2.59 4.33 3.22
CA LEU A 26 -3.22 4.99 2.08
C LEU A 26 -4.37 5.89 2.53
N TYR A 27 -5.16 5.40 3.46
CA TYR A 27 -6.30 6.16 3.96
C TYR A 27 -5.86 7.41 4.72
N LEU A 28 -4.89 7.26 5.62
CA LEU A 28 -4.47 8.38 6.45
C LEU A 28 -3.79 9.48 5.65
N THR A 29 -3.17 9.13 4.54
CA THR A 29 -2.52 10.13 3.70
C THR A 29 -3.41 10.57 2.54
N ASP A 30 -4.64 10.06 2.49
CA ASP A 30 -5.57 10.41 1.42
C ASP A 30 -4.99 10.12 0.04
N THR A 31 -4.26 9.02 -0.05
CA THR A 31 -3.66 8.61 -1.31
C THR A 31 -4.65 7.77 -2.09
N SER A 32 -4.96 8.21 -3.31
CA SER A 32 -5.95 7.53 -4.14
C SER A 32 -5.40 6.23 -4.68
N CYS A 33 -6.21 5.18 -4.61
CA CYS A 33 -5.89 3.94 -5.28
C CYS A 33 -7.16 3.15 -5.49
N GLU A 34 -7.10 2.21 -6.43
CA GLU A 34 -8.22 1.31 -6.66
C GLU A 34 -8.04 0.09 -5.76
N HIS A 35 -9.01 -0.14 -4.89
CA HIS A 35 -8.97 -1.28 -3.98
C HIS A 35 -9.62 -2.49 -4.64
N ARG A 36 -8.94 -3.62 -4.58
CA ARG A 36 -9.48 -4.87 -5.10
C ARG A 36 -9.40 -5.91 -3.99
N GLU A 37 -10.56 -6.30 -3.50
CA GLU A 37 -10.64 -7.32 -2.47
C GLU A 37 -10.37 -8.69 -3.10
N VAL A 38 -9.49 -9.46 -2.49
CA VAL A 38 -9.06 -10.74 -3.02
C VAL A 38 -9.72 -11.88 -2.23
N SER A 39 -10.23 -12.86 -2.96
CA SER A 39 -10.64 -14.11 -2.34
C SER A 39 -9.42 -15.02 -2.31
N LEU A 40 -9.02 -15.46 -1.12
CA LEU A 40 -7.82 -16.27 -0.99
C LEU A 40 -7.99 -17.64 -1.66
N ASN A 41 -9.21 -18.04 -1.91
CA ASN A 41 -9.48 -19.29 -2.60
C ASN A 41 -9.50 -19.13 -4.12
N ASP A 42 -9.50 -17.89 -4.61
CA ASP A 42 -9.61 -17.64 -6.03
C ASP A 42 -8.86 -16.35 -6.35
N LYS A 43 -7.53 -16.44 -6.30
CA LYS A 43 -6.70 -15.26 -6.49
C LYS A 43 -6.69 -14.84 -7.95
N PRO A 44 -6.82 -13.53 -8.22
CA PRO A 44 -6.84 -13.06 -9.61
C PRO A 44 -5.50 -13.34 -10.30
N SER A 45 -5.58 -13.69 -11.57
CA SER A 45 -4.37 -13.95 -12.33
C SER A 45 -3.52 -12.69 -12.44
N SER A 46 -4.15 -11.53 -12.54
CA SER A 46 -3.41 -10.27 -12.63
C SER A 46 -2.56 -10.03 -11.38
N MET A 47 -3.09 -10.43 -10.22
CA MET A 47 -2.33 -10.32 -8.99
C MET A 47 -1.14 -11.28 -8.99
N LEU A 48 -1.36 -12.50 -9.43
CA LEU A 48 -0.30 -13.50 -9.45
C LEU A 48 0.78 -13.18 -10.46
N GLU A 49 0.40 -12.54 -11.56
CA GLU A 49 1.37 -12.07 -12.53
C GLU A 49 2.21 -10.95 -11.95
N ALA A 50 1.61 -10.09 -11.18
CA ALA A 50 2.32 -8.99 -10.56
C ALA A 50 3.28 -9.47 -9.49
N SER A 51 2.83 -10.42 -8.67
CA SER A 51 3.65 -10.93 -7.58
C SER A 51 3.42 -12.42 -7.44
N SER A 52 4.44 -13.20 -7.72
CA SER A 52 4.35 -14.65 -7.66
C SER A 52 4.24 -15.17 -6.23
N LYS A 53 4.44 -14.31 -5.23
CA LYS A 53 4.27 -14.71 -3.84
C LYS A 53 2.87 -15.18 -3.53
N GLY A 54 1.89 -14.64 -4.26
CA GLY A 54 0.50 -15.01 -4.03
C GLY A 54 -0.06 -14.52 -2.71
N THR A 55 0.57 -13.52 -2.11
CA THR A 55 0.13 -12.95 -0.83
C THR A 55 -0.32 -11.52 -1.05
N VAL A 56 -1.14 -11.03 -0.13
CA VAL A 56 -1.54 -9.62 -0.11
C VAL A 56 -0.80 -8.95 1.03
N PRO A 57 -0.56 -7.65 0.95
CA PRO A 57 -1.00 -6.71 -0.09
C PRO A 57 -0.07 -6.73 -1.30
N VAL A 58 -0.61 -6.32 -2.44
CA VAL A 58 0.18 -6.05 -3.64
C VAL A 58 -0.27 -4.71 -4.18
N LEU A 59 0.66 -3.80 -4.32
CA LEU A 59 0.37 -2.46 -4.86
C LEU A 59 1.05 -2.33 -6.21
N ILE A 60 0.26 -2.03 -7.22
CA ILE A 60 0.77 -1.81 -8.57
C ILE A 60 0.66 -0.32 -8.86
N LEU A 61 1.79 0.32 -9.07
CA LEU A 61 1.83 1.75 -9.32
C LEU A 61 1.47 2.06 -10.77
N ASN A 62 1.15 3.32 -11.02
CA ASN A 62 0.85 3.75 -12.38
C ASN A 62 1.99 3.48 -13.34
N SER A 63 3.21 3.51 -12.85
CA SER A 63 4.39 3.25 -13.64
C SER A 63 4.55 1.78 -13.99
N GLY A 64 3.80 0.91 -13.33
CA GLY A 64 3.96 -0.53 -13.47
C GLY A 64 4.83 -1.14 -12.40
N GLU A 65 5.45 -0.32 -11.57
CA GLU A 65 6.26 -0.82 -10.48
C GLU A 65 5.37 -1.52 -9.46
N ILE A 66 5.88 -2.60 -8.87
CA ILE A 66 5.10 -3.44 -7.98
C ILE A 66 5.75 -3.42 -6.60
N ILE A 67 4.92 -3.20 -5.58
CA ILE A 67 5.36 -3.22 -4.20
C ILE A 67 4.50 -4.25 -3.48
N ASP A 68 5.11 -5.33 -3.02
CA ASP A 68 4.35 -6.44 -2.45
C ASP A 68 4.73 -6.77 -1.02
N GLU A 69 5.32 -5.80 -0.30
CA GLU A 69 5.54 -5.90 1.12
C GLU A 69 4.85 -4.74 1.81
N SER A 70 4.11 -5.03 2.87
CA SER A 70 3.30 -3.99 3.50
C SER A 70 4.15 -2.82 3.99
N ILE A 71 5.33 -3.10 4.56
CA ILE A 71 6.16 -2.02 5.07
C ILE A 71 6.69 -1.14 3.94
N ASP A 72 6.98 -1.74 2.79
CA ASP A 72 7.45 -0.97 1.65
C ASP A 72 6.33 -0.11 1.08
N ILE A 73 5.09 -0.61 1.14
CA ILE A 73 3.95 0.19 0.71
C ILE A 73 3.79 1.40 1.63
N VAL A 74 3.90 1.18 2.93
CA VAL A 74 3.80 2.28 3.89
C VAL A 74 4.88 3.32 3.60
N ASN A 75 6.12 2.88 3.39
CA ASN A 75 7.20 3.79 3.11
C ASN A 75 6.98 4.56 1.83
N TRP A 76 6.48 3.89 0.79
CA TRP A 76 6.19 4.56 -0.47
C TRP A 76 5.14 5.65 -0.28
N VAL A 77 4.07 5.31 0.46
CA VAL A 77 2.99 6.27 0.70
C VAL A 77 3.51 7.50 1.43
N LEU A 78 4.33 7.28 2.45
CA LEU A 78 4.86 8.41 3.20
C LEU A 78 5.76 9.30 2.35
N GLN A 79 6.52 8.70 1.46
CA GLN A 79 7.37 9.47 0.56
C GLN A 79 6.57 10.30 -0.43
N GLN A 80 5.41 9.79 -0.85
CA GLN A 80 4.56 10.52 -1.78
C GLN A 80 3.89 11.71 -1.13
N ASN A 81 3.82 11.74 0.18
CA ASN A 81 3.12 12.79 0.91
C ASN A 81 4.10 13.66 1.65
N ASN A 82 4.72 14.60 0.93
CA ASN A 82 5.76 15.42 1.51
C ASN A 82 5.29 16.18 2.75
N VAL A 83 4.07 16.73 2.70
CA VAL A 83 3.57 17.49 3.84
C VAL A 83 3.42 16.57 5.05
N PHE A 84 2.85 15.40 4.84
CA PHE A 84 2.66 14.45 5.92
C PHE A 84 4.02 13.98 6.47
N ASN A 85 4.95 13.69 5.57
CA ASN A 85 6.29 13.28 5.94
C ASN A 85 6.99 14.35 6.77
N GLN A 86 6.89 15.59 6.32
CA GLN A 86 7.53 16.69 7.03
C GLN A 86 6.98 16.84 8.43
N SER A 87 5.68 16.68 8.58
CA SER A 87 5.07 16.73 9.90
C SER A 87 5.65 15.68 10.82
N LEU A 88 5.78 14.47 10.33
CA LEU A 88 6.32 13.38 11.13
C LEU A 88 7.76 13.63 11.49
N GLU A 89 8.55 14.05 10.51
CA GLU A 89 9.97 14.26 10.75
C GLU A 89 10.21 15.37 11.75
N SER A 90 9.48 16.46 11.60
CA SER A 90 9.74 17.61 12.45
C SER A 90 9.31 17.38 13.89
N SER A 91 8.36 16.52 14.12
CA SER A 91 7.80 16.39 15.46
C SER A 91 8.09 15.07 16.12
N GLN A 92 8.22 13.99 15.37
CA GLN A 92 8.26 12.67 15.97
C GLN A 92 9.09 11.68 15.19
N GLU A 93 10.29 12.06 14.87
CA GLU A 93 11.11 11.21 14.03
C GLU A 93 11.31 9.83 14.67
N ILE A 94 11.70 9.82 15.94
CA ILE A 94 11.92 8.55 16.65
C ILE A 94 10.61 7.82 16.83
N TYR A 95 9.59 8.55 17.14
CA TYR A 95 8.26 7.99 17.32
C TYR A 95 7.78 7.30 16.05
N THR A 96 8.07 7.89 14.92
CA THR A 96 7.69 7.31 13.65
C THR A 96 8.35 5.97 13.43
N GLU A 97 9.62 5.87 13.75
CA GLU A 97 10.33 4.61 13.63
C GLU A 97 9.71 3.52 14.49
N GLU A 98 9.38 3.88 15.71
CA GLU A 98 8.79 2.92 16.62
C GLU A 98 7.41 2.49 16.12
N LYS A 99 6.64 3.42 15.61
CA LYS A 99 5.33 3.09 15.08
C LYS A 99 5.43 2.11 13.92
N ILE A 100 6.38 2.33 13.05
CA ILE A 100 6.55 1.45 11.91
C ILE A 100 6.96 0.06 12.37
N LYS A 101 7.81 -0.02 13.38
CA LYS A 101 8.23 -1.32 13.89
C LYS A 101 7.09 -2.10 14.54
N LEU A 102 6.16 -1.38 15.14
CA LEU A 102 5.03 -2.04 15.78
C LEU A 102 4.06 -2.64 14.78
N PHE A 103 4.07 -2.14 13.58
CA PHE A 103 3.24 -2.69 12.53
C PHE A 103 3.85 -3.96 11.99
#